data_ff3d217349985f4f5339d6a40ddc6317
#
_entry.id   ff3d217349985f4f5339d6a40ddc6317
#
_cell.length_a   1.000
_cell.length_b   1.000
_cell.length_c   1.000
_cell.angle_alpha   90.00
_cell.angle_beta   90.00
_cell.angle_gamma   90.00
#
_symmetry.space_group_name_H-M   'P 1'
#
loop_
_entity.id
_entity.type
_entity.pdbx_description
1 polymer ?
#
loop_
_entity_poly.entity_id
_entity_poly.type
_entity_poly.pdbx_seq_one_letter_code
_entity_poly.pdbx_strand_id
1 'polypeptide(L)'
;MLKVIDIGHKNYGLDTAIAPMEAEVSKMIFNGESKAIKIIHGHGTGVLKDAVREWCASQSGRFKAVIFGEDYDMFHRNSMAMRSACGLPDDKDFGKRNSAVTYIWLG
;
A
#
# COMPACT_ATOMS: atom_id res chain seq x y z
N MET A 1 12.60 -0.64 5.15
CA MET A 1 12.47 0.18 3.94
C MET A 1 11.05 0.11 3.39
N LEU A 2 10.56 1.22 2.87
CA LEU A 2 9.24 1.30 2.23
C LEU A 2 9.41 1.14 0.71
N LYS A 3 8.74 0.14 0.14
CA LYS A 3 8.78 -0.12 -1.29
C LYS A 3 7.54 0.49 -1.95
N VAL A 4 7.70 1.08 -3.13
CA VAL A 4 6.59 1.74 -3.84
C VAL A 4 6.20 0.94 -5.08
N ILE A 5 4.90 0.69 -5.24
CA ILE A 5 4.33 0.09 -6.45
C ILE A 5 3.30 1.08 -6.99
N ASP A 6 3.54 1.59 -8.19
CA ASP A 6 2.63 2.53 -8.85
C ASP A 6 1.88 1.82 -9.96
N ILE A 7 0.59 1.62 -9.77
CA ILE A 7 -0.30 1.02 -10.77
C ILE A 7 -1.28 2.04 -11.35
N GLY A 8 -1.32 3.24 -10.78
CA GLY A 8 -2.26 4.29 -11.19
C GLY A 8 -1.84 5.06 -12.43
N HIS A 9 -0.54 5.11 -12.71
CA HIS A 9 -0.01 5.87 -13.86
C HIS A 9 0.02 5.06 -15.16
N LYS A 10 -0.21 3.75 -15.06
CA LYS A 10 -0.28 2.90 -16.24
C LYS A 10 -1.74 2.67 -16.55
N ASN A 11 -2.17 2.95 -17.77
CA ASN A 11 -3.56 2.77 -18.19
C ASN A 11 -3.95 1.30 -18.30
N TYR A 12 -3.76 0.55 -17.21
CA TYR A 12 -4.20 -0.82 -17.15
C TYR A 12 -5.70 -0.86 -16.85
N GLY A 13 -6.41 -1.75 -17.48
CA GLY A 13 -7.73 -2.12 -17.02
C GLY A 13 -7.64 -2.72 -15.63
N LEU A 14 -8.76 -2.78 -14.92
CA LEU A 14 -8.82 -3.25 -13.55
C LEU A 14 -8.12 -4.61 -13.37
N ASP A 15 -8.46 -5.57 -14.24
CA ASP A 15 -7.93 -6.93 -14.15
C ASP A 15 -6.43 -6.99 -14.44
N THR A 16 -5.93 -6.09 -15.30
CA THR A 16 -4.51 -6.08 -15.68
C THR A 16 -3.64 -5.36 -14.67
N ALA A 17 -4.22 -4.55 -13.78
CA ALA A 17 -3.46 -3.84 -12.75
C ALA A 17 -3.28 -4.69 -11.48
N ILE A 18 -4.30 -5.43 -11.08
CA ILE A 18 -4.27 -6.20 -9.82
C ILE A 18 -3.30 -7.38 -9.90
N ALA A 19 -3.27 -8.12 -11.01
CA ALA A 19 -2.40 -9.29 -11.13
C ALA A 19 -0.91 -8.95 -11.02
N PRO A 20 -0.37 -7.93 -11.73
CA PRO A 20 1.02 -7.51 -11.52
C PRO A 20 1.30 -7.02 -10.11
N MET A 21 0.37 -6.29 -9.49
CA MET A 21 0.51 -5.82 -8.12
C MET A 21 0.62 -7.00 -7.16
N GLU A 22 -0.27 -7.98 -7.29
CA GLU A 22 -0.27 -9.18 -6.47
C GLU A 22 1.04 -9.96 -6.60
N ALA A 23 1.56 -10.08 -7.82
CA ALA A 23 2.83 -10.74 -8.09
C ALA A 23 3.99 -10.02 -7.40
N GLU A 24 4.03 -8.67 -7.48
CA GLU A 24 5.06 -7.88 -6.83
C GLU A 24 5.00 -7.98 -5.30
N VAL A 25 3.80 -7.94 -4.72
CA VAL A 25 3.62 -8.09 -3.28
C VAL A 25 4.13 -9.46 -2.83
N SER A 26 3.75 -10.52 -3.54
CA SER A 26 4.18 -11.88 -3.24
C SER A 26 5.70 -12.02 -3.31
N LYS A 27 6.31 -11.42 -4.33
CA LYS A 27 7.77 -11.42 -4.49
C LYS A 27 8.46 -10.73 -3.32
N MET A 28 7.95 -9.60 -2.87
CA MET A 28 8.52 -8.85 -1.75
C MET A 28 8.42 -9.63 -0.44
N ILE A 29 7.30 -10.31 -0.21
CA ILE A 29 7.12 -11.17 0.94
C ILE A 29 8.14 -12.31 0.92
N PHE A 30 8.28 -12.97 -0.23
CA PHE A 30 9.20 -14.08 -0.40
C PHE A 30 10.66 -13.66 -0.18
N ASN A 31 11.06 -12.51 -0.72
CA ASN A 31 12.43 -12.02 -0.60
C ASN A 31 12.74 -11.44 0.78
N GLY A 32 11.74 -10.99 1.53
CA GLY A 32 11.93 -10.40 2.85
C GLY A 32 12.70 -9.08 2.84
N GLU A 33 12.80 -8.42 1.69
CA GLU A 33 13.61 -7.21 1.53
C GLU A 33 12.96 -5.95 2.10
N SER A 34 11.64 -5.94 2.20
CA SER A 34 10.91 -4.76 2.65
C SER A 34 9.89 -5.14 3.71
N LYS A 35 9.68 -4.22 4.66
CA LYS A 35 8.70 -4.41 5.72
C LYS A 35 7.34 -3.80 5.37
N ALA A 36 7.31 -2.91 4.40
CA ALA A 36 6.08 -2.24 4.01
C ALA A 36 6.10 -1.88 2.53
N ILE A 37 4.89 -1.75 1.97
CA ILE A 37 4.67 -1.44 0.56
C ILE A 37 3.67 -0.30 0.46
N LYS A 38 4.00 0.71 -0.34
CA LYS A 38 3.10 1.81 -0.69
C LYS A 38 2.56 1.54 -2.09
N ILE A 39 1.24 1.38 -2.21
CA ILE A 39 0.59 1.17 -3.50
C ILE A 39 -0.06 2.49 -3.93
N ILE A 40 0.34 3.00 -5.08
CA ILE A 40 -0.24 4.20 -5.67
C ILE A 40 -1.24 3.74 -6.73
N HIS A 41 -2.52 3.87 -6.43
CA HIS A 41 -3.60 3.47 -7.34
C HIS A 41 -4.32 4.66 -7.97
N GLY A 42 -4.04 5.86 -7.48
CA GLY A 42 -4.66 7.07 -7.97
C GLY A 42 -6.07 7.27 -7.45
N HIS A 43 -6.65 8.41 -7.82
CA HIS A 43 -8.04 8.74 -7.46
C HIS A 43 -9.02 8.17 -8.48
N GLY A 44 -8.90 8.56 -9.75
CA GLY A 44 -9.75 8.11 -10.84
C GLY A 44 -11.23 8.08 -10.47
N THR A 45 -11.92 7.01 -10.86
CA THR A 45 -13.31 6.76 -10.48
C THR A 45 -13.44 6.08 -9.12
N GLY A 46 -12.33 5.68 -8.51
CA GLY A 46 -12.32 4.90 -7.28
C GLY A 46 -12.38 3.38 -7.49
N VAL A 47 -12.56 2.93 -8.70
CA VAL A 47 -12.69 1.50 -9.00
C VAL A 47 -11.39 0.76 -8.68
N LEU A 48 -10.25 1.29 -9.10
CA LEU A 48 -8.96 0.67 -8.85
C LEU A 48 -8.61 0.71 -7.36
N LYS A 49 -8.87 1.84 -6.70
CA LYS A 49 -8.68 1.98 -5.26
C LYS A 49 -9.48 0.92 -4.49
N ASP A 50 -10.76 0.79 -4.82
CA ASP A 50 -11.64 -0.17 -4.16
C ASP A 50 -11.18 -1.60 -4.39
N ALA A 51 -10.76 -1.92 -5.61
CA ALA A 51 -10.25 -3.25 -5.94
C ALA A 51 -8.96 -3.59 -5.16
N VAL A 52 -8.04 -2.64 -5.04
CA VAL A 52 -6.82 -2.81 -4.25
C VAL A 52 -7.16 -3.08 -2.79
N ARG A 53 -8.06 -2.29 -2.22
CA ARG A 53 -8.45 -2.41 -0.81
C ARG A 53 -9.25 -3.67 -0.53
N GLU A 54 -10.10 -4.11 -1.45
CA GLU A 54 -10.78 -5.40 -1.36
C GLU A 54 -9.79 -6.55 -1.41
N TRP A 55 -8.83 -6.49 -2.33
CA TRP A 55 -7.80 -7.50 -2.41
C TRP A 55 -7.00 -7.58 -1.12
N CYS A 56 -6.60 -6.45 -0.55
CA CYS A 56 -5.90 -6.41 0.73
C CYS A 56 -6.72 -7.07 1.85
N ALA A 57 -8.02 -6.76 1.89
CA ALA A 57 -8.92 -7.34 2.89
C ALA A 57 -9.04 -8.87 2.73
N SER A 58 -8.98 -9.37 1.50
CA SER A 58 -9.06 -10.81 1.23
C SER A 58 -7.82 -11.57 1.69
N GLN A 59 -6.72 -10.86 1.99
CA GLN A 59 -5.45 -11.44 2.45
C GLN A 59 -5.37 -11.50 3.97
N SER A 60 -6.49 -11.70 4.65
CA SER A 60 -6.56 -11.70 6.11
C SER A 60 -5.50 -12.61 6.73
N GLY A 61 -4.77 -12.07 7.71
CA GLY A 61 -3.69 -12.79 8.39
C GLY A 61 -2.35 -12.80 7.66
N ARG A 62 -2.31 -12.37 6.39
CA ARG A 62 -1.08 -12.35 5.60
C ARG A 62 -0.26 -11.07 5.85
N PHE A 63 -0.94 -9.98 6.13
CA PHE A 63 -0.32 -8.67 6.39
C PHE A 63 -0.49 -8.30 7.85
N LYS A 64 0.47 -7.59 8.40
CA LYS A 64 0.37 -7.09 9.77
C LYS A 64 -0.68 -5.99 9.87
N ALA A 65 -0.76 -5.11 8.88
CA ALA A 65 -1.80 -4.09 8.81
C ALA A 65 -1.93 -3.57 7.39
N VAL A 66 -3.11 -3.02 7.08
CA VAL A 66 -3.36 -2.26 5.87
C VAL A 66 -3.75 -0.85 6.31
N ILE A 67 -3.08 0.16 5.76
CA ILE A 67 -3.30 1.55 6.13
C ILE A 67 -3.74 2.32 4.90
N PHE A 68 -4.92 2.91 4.95
CA PHE A 68 -5.41 3.77 3.87
C PHE A 68 -4.66 5.10 3.92
N GLY A 69 -4.32 5.64 2.75
CA GLY A 69 -3.57 6.90 2.69
C GLY A 69 -4.21 8.05 3.44
N GLU A 70 -5.54 8.10 3.49
CA GLU A 70 -6.27 9.11 4.25
C GLU A 70 -6.10 8.99 5.76
N ASP A 71 -5.69 7.82 6.26
CA ASP A 71 -5.44 7.57 7.69
C ASP A 71 -3.97 7.64 8.05
N TYR A 72 -3.10 7.84 7.07
CA TYR A 72 -1.65 7.77 7.25
C TYR A 72 -1.12 9.10 7.83
N ASP A 73 -1.14 9.20 9.15
CA ASP A 73 -0.68 10.40 9.86
C ASP A 73 -0.11 10.08 11.24
N MET A 74 0.37 11.14 11.93
CA MET A 74 1.03 10.99 13.23
C MET A 74 0.09 10.55 14.35
N PHE A 75 -1.22 10.62 14.14
CA PHE A 75 -2.22 10.23 15.15
C PHE A 75 -2.70 8.79 14.95
N HIS A 76 -2.33 8.15 13.86
CA HIS A 76 -2.75 6.79 13.54
C HIS A 76 -1.69 5.80 14.05
N ARG A 77 -2.08 4.94 15.00
CA ARG A 77 -1.15 4.04 15.68
C ARG A 77 -0.37 3.15 14.70
N ASN A 78 -1.08 2.48 13.79
CA ASN A 78 -0.43 1.57 12.84
C ASN A 78 0.50 2.32 11.88
N SER A 79 0.13 3.54 11.50
CA SER A 79 1.00 4.37 10.65
C SER A 79 2.33 4.64 11.33
N MET A 80 2.30 5.05 12.58
CA MET A 80 3.52 5.37 13.32
C MET A 80 4.37 4.12 13.58
N ALA A 81 3.73 3.01 13.91
CA ALA A 81 4.44 1.74 14.15
C ALA A 81 5.11 1.25 12.86
N MET A 82 4.40 1.30 11.74
CA MET A 82 4.96 0.91 10.43
C MET A 82 6.13 1.82 10.05
N ARG A 83 5.98 3.13 10.22
CA ARG A 83 7.06 4.08 9.90
C ARG A 83 8.31 3.79 10.72
N SER A 84 8.17 3.53 12.01
CA SER A 84 9.30 3.17 12.87
C SER A 84 9.97 1.89 12.40
N ALA A 85 9.19 0.89 12.04
CA ALA A 85 9.71 -0.39 11.55
C ALA A 85 10.46 -0.23 10.22
N CYS A 86 10.11 0.77 9.42
CA CYS A 86 10.69 1.03 8.10
C CYS A 86 11.81 2.08 8.13
N GLY A 87 12.25 2.53 9.31
CA GLY A 87 13.31 3.53 9.42
C GLY A 87 12.86 4.95 9.16
N LEU A 88 11.61 5.28 9.42
CA LEU A 88 11.02 6.61 9.25
C LEU A 88 11.24 7.15 7.83
N PRO A 89 10.69 6.49 6.82
CA PRO A 89 10.92 6.87 5.42
C PRO A 89 10.43 8.29 5.14
N ASP A 90 11.15 8.97 4.25
CA ASP A 90 10.74 10.28 3.74
C ASP A 90 9.62 10.05 2.72
N ASP A 91 8.39 10.27 3.12
CA ASP A 91 7.21 10.03 2.30
C ASP A 91 6.34 11.29 2.28
N LYS A 92 6.20 11.86 1.09
CA LYS A 92 5.44 13.09 0.89
C LYS A 92 3.96 12.98 1.28
N ASP A 93 3.42 11.76 1.30
CA ASP A 93 2.00 11.55 1.59
C ASP A 93 1.70 11.40 3.07
N PHE A 94 2.73 11.37 3.92
CA PHE A 94 2.53 11.31 5.36
C PHE A 94 1.85 12.59 5.86
N GLY A 95 0.69 12.44 6.47
CA GLY A 95 -0.08 13.57 6.99
C GLY A 95 -0.91 14.31 5.94
N LYS A 96 -0.93 13.84 4.69
CA LYS A 96 -1.63 14.52 3.60
C LYS A 96 -3.04 14.00 3.33
N ARG A 97 -3.44 12.93 3.99
CA ARG A 97 -4.75 12.28 3.79
C ARG A 97 -5.00 11.93 2.32
N ASN A 98 -3.97 11.40 1.67
CA ASN A 98 -4.04 11.12 0.25
C ASN A 98 -4.74 9.79 -0.02
N SER A 99 -6.01 9.83 -0.46
CA SER A 99 -6.77 8.63 -0.75
C SER A 99 -6.34 7.91 -2.03
N ALA A 100 -5.35 8.46 -2.76
CA ALA A 100 -4.79 7.83 -3.96
C ALA A 100 -3.78 6.72 -3.64
N VAL A 101 -3.47 6.48 -2.37
CA VAL A 101 -2.48 5.49 -1.96
C VAL A 101 -3.02 4.59 -0.84
N THR A 102 -2.48 3.38 -0.78
CA THR A 102 -2.75 2.41 0.28
C THR A 102 -1.43 1.76 0.68
N TYR A 103 -1.23 1.59 1.97
CA TYR A 103 0.00 1.01 2.50
C TYR A 103 -0.28 -0.39 3.03
N ILE A 104 0.65 -1.31 2.80
CA ILE A 104 0.61 -2.66 3.35
C ILE A 104 1.82 -2.82 4.26
N TRP A 105 1.58 -3.12 5.53
CA TRP A 105 2.63 -3.41 6.48
C TRP A 105 2.79 -4.92 6.58
N LEU A 106 3.93 -5.41 6.14
CA LEU A 106 4.20 -6.86 6.09
C LEU A 106 4.67 -7.43 7.43
N GLY A 107 5.25 -6.58 8.24
CA GLY A 107 5.74 -6.99 9.55
C GLY A 107 7.23 -6.75 9.76
#